data_7eaea1290bae2461e119fd54d2623785
#
_entry.id   7eaea1290bae2461e119fd54d2623785
#
_cell.length_a   1.000
_cell.length_b   1.000
_cell.length_c   1.000
_cell.angle_alpha   90.00
_cell.angle_beta   90.00
_cell.angle_gamma   90.00
#
_symmetry.space_group_name_H-M   'P 1'
#
loop_
_entity.id
_entity.type
_entity.pdbx_description
1 polymer ?
#
loop_
_entity_poly.entity_id
_entity_poly.type
_entity_poly.pdbx_seq_one_letter_code
_entity_poly.pdbx_strand_id
1 'polypeptide(L)'
;MKRLVIYFHYDPAGCIDTACRIAVQAVQKYGRVVFVTNGTLAPADRVWVRQSGAGRIERENVGFDVGAYREALLTLGREKLAEYEEIVLMNYTLAGPVCSLAAMFTAMDARPELDFWGLTRHYAMQSRRFGGAVPEHLQSHFIAVRPRLFNSDDFWNYWKEIALPASYEQSIIRHETRFTPYFAARGYAWDTYVQTDDLKPVFVNPIMACPRELLANRGCPFFKRRSLFTPYADELRRTDGLAARELCDYVTAYTDFPLELLLVSLLKTQPLSALAQNLHWCYPVGAPTGETPDLNELGLRLLHYEQPAADPVTDWYNRQAAANADTLLAEAAALFEKNPMLGVLSPSLPLWQGCTAARRAAWMREKDALAQEVSVPVGSDPPPAPNCGWVLVRESAFPDGIPACTSQRDAWKLALTAQKNGAYAAAFEPLTGSAARADILNEYETAAAQPAAVAKQLGRLVKHRLQK
;
A
#
# COMPACT_ATOMS: atom_id res chain seq x y z
N MET A 1 28.66 -1.15 16.33
CA MET A 1 28.79 -2.54 15.78
C MET A 1 29.15 -2.53 14.30
N LYS A 2 29.99 -3.46 13.85
CA LYS A 2 30.31 -3.70 12.42
C LYS A 2 29.18 -4.50 11.78
N ARG A 3 28.32 -3.86 10.97
CA ARG A 3 27.11 -4.46 10.39
C ARG A 3 27.27 -4.79 8.91
N LEU A 4 26.59 -5.87 8.50
CA LEU A 4 26.31 -6.20 7.11
C LEU A 4 24.79 -6.15 6.90
N VAL A 5 24.33 -5.40 5.92
CA VAL A 5 22.92 -5.32 5.55
C VAL A 5 22.72 -6.05 4.22
N ILE A 6 21.94 -7.10 4.21
CA ILE A 6 21.46 -7.77 2.99
C ILE A 6 20.12 -7.15 2.65
N TYR A 7 20.10 -6.26 1.65
CA TYR A 7 18.90 -5.55 1.22
C TYR A 7 18.29 -6.22 0.00
N PHE A 8 17.14 -6.83 0.18
CA PHE A 8 16.39 -7.48 -0.90
C PHE A 8 15.50 -6.49 -1.65
N HIS A 9 15.57 -6.57 -2.99
CA HIS A 9 14.78 -5.78 -3.91
C HIS A 9 14.11 -6.66 -4.97
N TYR A 10 12.91 -6.24 -5.40
CA TYR A 10 12.26 -6.78 -6.59
C TYR A 10 11.42 -5.71 -7.27
N ASP A 11 11.60 -5.60 -8.57
CA ASP A 11 10.76 -4.81 -9.47
C ASP A 11 10.73 -5.52 -10.83
N PRO A 12 9.54 -5.68 -11.49
CA PRO A 12 9.42 -6.38 -12.76
C PRO A 12 10.24 -5.74 -13.91
N ALA A 13 10.42 -4.42 -13.89
CA ALA A 13 11.20 -3.66 -14.86
C ALA A 13 12.67 -3.50 -14.43
N GLY A 14 13.06 -4.02 -13.26
CA GLY A 14 14.39 -3.87 -12.69
C GLY A 14 14.73 -2.45 -12.24
N CYS A 15 13.73 -1.62 -11.96
CA CYS A 15 13.90 -0.24 -11.54
C CYS A 15 14.00 -0.11 -10.02
N ILE A 16 14.95 0.66 -9.54
CA ILE A 16 15.11 0.99 -8.11
C ILE A 16 14.44 2.36 -7.86
N ASP A 17 13.31 2.36 -7.21
CA ASP A 17 12.61 3.60 -6.89
C ASP A 17 13.32 4.43 -5.82
N THR A 18 12.89 5.69 -5.67
CA THR A 18 13.49 6.64 -4.74
C THR A 18 13.39 6.17 -3.29
N ALA A 19 12.29 5.54 -2.88
CA ALA A 19 12.14 5.04 -1.52
C ALA A 19 13.15 3.91 -1.20
N CYS A 20 13.43 3.01 -2.16
CA CYS A 20 14.49 2.00 -2.03
C CYS A 20 15.86 2.67 -1.93
N ARG A 21 16.14 3.68 -2.75
CA ARG A 21 17.41 4.40 -2.71
C ARG A 21 17.64 5.10 -1.37
N ILE A 22 16.63 5.75 -0.83
CA ILE A 22 16.64 6.39 0.49
C ILE A 22 16.93 5.34 1.58
N ALA A 23 16.22 4.22 1.56
CA ALA A 23 16.43 3.14 2.54
C ALA A 23 17.84 2.59 2.50
N VAL A 24 18.38 2.28 1.31
CA VAL A 24 19.75 1.80 1.13
C VAL A 24 20.78 2.81 1.64
N GLN A 25 20.66 4.08 1.24
CA GLN A 25 21.56 5.14 1.68
C GLN A 25 21.51 5.37 3.21
N ALA A 26 20.33 5.22 3.80
CA ALA A 26 20.16 5.36 5.24
C ALA A 26 20.85 4.23 6.01
N VAL A 27 20.70 2.97 5.60
CA VAL A 27 21.31 1.82 6.28
C VAL A 27 22.81 1.73 6.01
N GLN A 28 23.32 2.27 4.90
CA GLN A 28 24.74 2.36 4.60
C GLN A 28 25.54 3.18 5.63
N LYS A 29 24.88 4.12 6.32
CA LYS A 29 25.51 4.87 7.42
C LYS A 29 25.84 3.99 8.63
N TYR A 30 25.25 2.80 8.73
CA TYR A 30 25.38 1.89 9.86
C TYR A 30 26.04 0.57 9.51
N GLY A 31 26.23 0.27 8.24
CA GLY A 31 26.85 -0.99 7.82
C GLY A 31 27.12 -1.08 6.32
N ARG A 32 27.89 -2.09 5.94
CA ARG A 32 28.09 -2.42 4.53
C ARG A 32 26.80 -3.01 3.96
N VAL A 33 26.40 -2.61 2.76
CA VAL A 33 25.19 -3.14 2.08
C VAL A 33 25.59 -4.11 0.98
N VAL A 34 24.86 -5.23 0.91
CA VAL A 34 24.78 -6.12 -0.24
C VAL A 34 23.36 -6.03 -0.78
N PHE A 35 23.24 -5.44 -1.97
CA PHE A 35 21.98 -5.27 -2.68
C PHE A 35 21.66 -6.53 -3.49
N VAL A 36 20.58 -7.21 -3.13
CA VAL A 36 20.13 -8.44 -3.79
C VAL A 36 18.85 -8.19 -4.51
N THR A 37 18.82 -8.43 -5.82
CA THR A 37 17.58 -8.26 -6.61
C THR A 37 17.16 -9.56 -7.26
N ASN A 38 15.85 -9.83 -7.20
CA ASN A 38 15.25 -10.86 -8.05
C ASN A 38 14.98 -10.24 -9.43
N GLY A 39 15.54 -10.85 -10.47
CA GLY A 39 15.55 -10.33 -11.83
C GLY A 39 16.81 -9.52 -12.13
N THR A 40 16.75 -8.81 -13.24
CA THR A 40 17.86 -8.03 -13.79
C THR A 40 17.60 -6.54 -13.60
N LEU A 41 18.54 -5.81 -13.02
CA LEU A 41 18.42 -4.36 -12.87
C LEU A 41 18.49 -3.64 -14.22
N ALA A 42 17.75 -2.56 -14.34
CA ALA A 42 17.87 -1.61 -15.44
C ALA A 42 19.32 -1.04 -15.49
N PRO A 43 19.84 -0.69 -16.68
CA PRO A 43 21.24 -0.23 -16.82
C PRO A 43 21.61 0.94 -15.90
N ALA A 44 20.73 1.94 -15.78
CA ALA A 44 20.95 3.10 -14.91
C ALA A 44 20.99 2.69 -13.42
N ASP A 45 20.16 1.73 -13.01
CA ASP A 45 20.09 1.26 -11.64
C ASP A 45 21.28 0.38 -11.26
N ARG A 46 21.84 -0.38 -12.20
CA ARG A 46 23.13 -1.05 -12.01
C ARG A 46 24.27 -0.06 -11.76
N VAL A 47 24.28 1.05 -12.50
CA VAL A 47 25.25 2.14 -12.30
C VAL A 47 25.07 2.72 -10.90
N TRP A 48 23.85 3.01 -10.50
CA TRP A 48 23.54 3.55 -9.18
C TRP A 48 24.01 2.61 -8.05
N VAL A 49 23.73 1.30 -8.10
CA VAL A 49 24.18 0.34 -7.07
C VAL A 49 25.71 0.33 -6.98
N ARG A 50 26.42 0.35 -8.12
CA ARG A 50 27.88 0.41 -8.13
C ARG A 50 28.42 1.71 -7.52
N GLN A 51 27.82 2.86 -7.86
CA GLN A 51 28.22 4.17 -7.36
C GLN A 51 27.92 4.34 -5.87
N SER A 52 26.87 3.69 -5.36
CA SER A 52 26.58 3.68 -3.93
C SER A 52 27.58 2.89 -3.09
N GLY A 53 28.46 2.11 -3.70
CA GLY A 53 29.42 1.26 -2.99
C GLY A 53 28.83 -0.02 -2.41
N ALA A 54 27.56 -0.33 -2.69
CA ALA A 54 26.94 -1.58 -2.29
C ALA A 54 27.47 -2.77 -3.10
N GLY A 55 27.62 -3.92 -2.45
CA GLY A 55 27.76 -5.19 -3.16
C GLY A 55 26.50 -5.50 -3.96
N ARG A 56 26.60 -6.27 -5.06
CA ARG A 56 25.44 -6.57 -5.92
C ARG A 56 25.31 -8.05 -6.20
N ILE A 57 24.10 -8.58 -6.05
CA ILE A 57 23.70 -9.93 -6.47
C ILE A 57 22.40 -9.77 -7.29
N GLU A 58 22.44 -10.16 -8.57
CA GLU A 58 21.27 -10.28 -9.43
C GLU A 58 20.98 -11.77 -9.59
N ARG A 59 19.74 -12.19 -9.38
CA ARG A 59 19.35 -13.60 -9.38
C ARG A 59 17.98 -13.82 -10.04
N GLU A 60 17.66 -15.05 -10.35
CA GLU A 60 16.33 -15.43 -10.83
C GLU A 60 15.23 -15.06 -9.81
N ASN A 61 14.06 -14.68 -10.32
CA ASN A 61 12.90 -14.35 -9.47
C ASN A 61 12.21 -15.61 -8.95
N VAL A 62 12.86 -16.31 -8.01
CA VAL A 62 12.36 -17.52 -7.38
C VAL A 62 12.49 -17.39 -5.86
N GLY A 63 11.44 -17.74 -5.12
CA GLY A 63 11.51 -17.86 -3.65
C GLY A 63 11.41 -16.55 -2.89
N PHE A 64 10.96 -15.47 -3.53
CA PHE A 64 10.72 -14.17 -2.88
C PHE A 64 11.95 -13.64 -2.11
N ASP A 65 11.73 -12.97 -0.98
CA ASP A 65 12.79 -12.52 -0.05
C ASP A 65 13.57 -13.68 0.57
N VAL A 66 12.90 -14.78 0.86
CA VAL A 66 13.53 -16.01 1.40
C VAL A 66 14.62 -16.51 0.47
N GLY A 67 14.33 -16.60 -0.83
CA GLY A 67 15.32 -17.01 -1.84
C GLY A 67 16.49 -16.03 -1.94
N ALA A 68 16.22 -14.73 -1.86
CA ALA A 68 17.22 -13.69 -1.94
C ALA A 68 18.15 -13.71 -0.71
N TYR A 69 17.60 -13.82 0.49
CA TYR A 69 18.41 -13.93 1.71
C TYR A 69 19.24 -15.20 1.73
N ARG A 70 18.63 -16.35 1.39
CA ARG A 70 19.34 -17.63 1.31
C ARG A 70 20.53 -17.54 0.37
N GLU A 71 20.33 -17.05 -0.84
CA GLU A 71 21.40 -16.97 -1.84
C GLU A 71 22.51 -16.01 -1.41
N ALA A 72 22.17 -14.86 -0.89
CA ALA A 72 23.18 -13.90 -0.41
C ALA A 72 24.01 -14.48 0.75
N LEU A 73 23.36 -15.11 1.74
CA LEU A 73 24.04 -15.73 2.87
C LEU A 73 24.97 -16.86 2.42
N LEU A 74 24.50 -17.76 1.55
CA LEU A 74 25.29 -18.88 1.04
C LEU A 74 26.45 -18.42 0.13
N THR A 75 26.25 -17.37 -0.69
CA THR A 75 27.29 -16.80 -1.55
C THR A 75 28.38 -16.12 -0.74
N LEU A 76 28.02 -15.38 0.29
CA LEU A 76 29.00 -14.74 1.18
C LEU A 76 29.78 -15.77 2.01
N GLY A 77 29.09 -16.81 2.47
CA GLY A 77 29.68 -17.89 3.25
C GLY A 77 29.97 -17.53 4.72
N ARG A 78 30.12 -18.57 5.53
CA ARG A 78 30.27 -18.46 6.99
C ARG A 78 31.49 -17.62 7.41
N GLU A 79 32.65 -17.82 6.75
CA GLU A 79 33.88 -17.12 7.07
C GLU A 79 33.74 -15.61 6.87
N LYS A 80 33.13 -15.20 5.75
CA LYS A 80 32.92 -13.79 5.46
C LYS A 80 31.94 -13.14 6.40
N LEU A 81 30.89 -13.85 6.77
CA LEU A 81 29.87 -13.36 7.72
C LEU A 81 30.43 -13.23 9.13
N ALA A 82 31.37 -14.09 9.53
CA ALA A 82 32.03 -14.02 10.84
C ALA A 82 32.88 -12.74 11.06
N GLU A 83 33.19 -11.98 10.00
CA GLU A 83 33.86 -10.68 10.12
C GLU A 83 32.92 -9.57 10.71
N TYR A 84 31.63 -9.82 10.82
CA TYR A 84 30.62 -8.86 11.26
C TYR A 84 30.09 -9.18 12.66
N GLU A 85 29.57 -8.15 13.34
CA GLU A 85 28.96 -8.25 14.66
C GLU A 85 27.42 -8.35 14.59
N GLU A 86 26.86 -7.97 13.42
CA GLU A 86 25.42 -8.08 13.19
C GLU A 86 25.13 -8.17 11.67
N ILE A 87 24.22 -9.05 11.27
CA ILE A 87 23.72 -9.19 9.90
C ILE A 87 22.27 -8.76 9.89
N VAL A 88 21.92 -7.78 9.07
CA VAL A 88 20.53 -7.29 8.90
C VAL A 88 19.97 -7.82 7.59
N LEU A 89 18.87 -8.53 7.65
CA LEU A 89 18.05 -8.94 6.51
C LEU A 89 16.92 -7.94 6.37
N MET A 90 16.90 -7.16 5.32
CA MET A 90 15.92 -6.11 5.09
C MET A 90 15.36 -6.19 3.67
N ASN A 91 14.08 -5.90 3.46
CA ASN A 91 13.48 -5.92 2.14
C ASN A 91 12.76 -4.61 1.76
N TYR A 92 12.60 -4.42 0.46
CA TYR A 92 12.01 -3.24 -0.18
C TYR A 92 10.52 -3.01 0.15
N THR A 93 9.85 -3.92 0.84
CA THR A 93 8.44 -3.75 1.22
C THR A 93 8.25 -2.72 2.34
N LEU A 94 9.34 -2.30 2.97
CA LEU A 94 9.38 -1.14 3.87
C LEU A 94 9.63 0.15 3.08
N ALA A 95 8.97 1.22 3.49
CA ALA A 95 9.25 2.59 3.07
C ALA A 95 9.71 3.42 4.26
N GLY A 96 10.64 4.34 4.03
CA GLY A 96 11.35 5.09 5.05
C GLY A 96 12.86 5.12 4.77
N PRO A 97 13.68 5.50 5.77
CA PRO A 97 13.26 5.87 7.12
C PRO A 97 12.60 7.26 7.15
N VAL A 98 11.61 7.41 8.02
CA VAL A 98 10.94 8.70 8.30
C VAL A 98 11.61 9.47 9.43
N CYS A 99 12.55 8.84 10.12
CA CYS A 99 13.38 9.44 11.17
C CYS A 99 14.76 8.80 11.20
N SER A 100 15.68 9.33 12.00
CA SER A 100 17.05 8.78 12.13
C SER A 100 17.04 7.34 12.65
N LEU A 101 17.80 6.45 12.00
CA LEU A 101 18.02 5.08 12.46
C LEU A 101 18.94 4.98 13.69
N ALA A 102 19.58 6.08 14.10
CA ALA A 102 20.50 6.09 15.24
C ALA A 102 19.84 5.59 16.52
N ALA A 103 18.63 6.07 16.83
CA ALA A 103 17.92 5.67 18.04
C ALA A 103 17.64 4.17 18.07
N MET A 104 17.20 3.61 16.92
CA MET A 104 16.93 2.18 16.77
C MET A 104 18.20 1.35 17.02
N PHE A 105 19.28 1.64 16.31
CA PHE A 105 20.50 0.85 16.45
C PHE A 105 21.14 1.03 17.84
N THR A 106 21.14 2.25 18.40
CA THR A 106 21.65 2.48 19.77
C THR A 106 20.87 1.69 20.81
N ALA A 107 19.54 1.69 20.73
CA ALA A 107 18.68 0.95 21.66
C ALA A 107 18.94 -0.57 21.58
N MET A 108 19.09 -1.10 20.37
CA MET A 108 19.32 -2.52 20.19
C MET A 108 20.76 -2.93 20.49
N ASP A 109 21.76 -2.05 20.30
CA ASP A 109 23.14 -2.27 20.69
C ASP A 109 23.30 -2.36 22.22
N ALA A 110 22.43 -1.68 22.97
CA ALA A 110 22.40 -1.76 24.43
C ALA A 110 21.75 -3.07 24.97
N ARG A 111 21.31 -3.98 24.10
CA ARG A 111 20.69 -5.27 24.45
C ARG A 111 21.53 -6.46 23.95
N PRO A 112 22.72 -6.68 24.52
CA PRO A 112 23.65 -7.74 24.05
C PRO A 112 23.14 -9.16 24.32
N GLU A 113 22.13 -9.33 25.16
CA GLU A 113 21.49 -10.61 25.48
C GLU A 113 20.70 -11.21 24.32
N LEU A 114 20.32 -10.39 23.33
CA LEU A 114 19.54 -10.86 22.17
C LEU A 114 20.47 -11.49 21.12
N ASP A 115 20.05 -12.64 20.62
CA ASP A 115 20.72 -13.33 19.51
C ASP A 115 20.19 -12.86 18.14
N PHE A 116 18.92 -12.43 18.11
CA PHE A 116 18.33 -11.80 16.94
C PHE A 116 17.18 -10.89 17.36
N TRP A 117 16.88 -9.90 16.52
CA TRP A 117 15.80 -8.98 16.76
C TRP A 117 15.16 -8.50 15.44
N GLY A 118 13.92 -8.01 15.51
CA GLY A 118 13.22 -7.48 14.37
C GLY A 118 12.70 -6.06 14.59
N LEU A 119 12.25 -5.44 13.53
CA LEU A 119 11.62 -4.12 13.62
C LEU A 119 10.30 -4.23 14.40
N THR A 120 9.42 -5.13 13.95
CA THR A 120 8.07 -5.38 14.49
C THR A 120 7.79 -6.87 14.57
N ARG A 121 6.79 -7.24 15.37
CA ARG A 121 6.28 -8.61 15.47
C ARG A 121 4.85 -8.71 14.95
N HIS A 122 4.51 -9.91 14.55
CA HIS A 122 3.14 -10.35 14.32
C HIS A 122 2.73 -11.24 15.48
N TYR A 123 1.61 -10.94 16.12
CA TYR A 123 1.12 -11.74 17.25
C TYR A 123 0.47 -13.03 16.77
N ALA A 124 0.37 -14.01 17.68
CA ALA A 124 -0.25 -15.30 17.39
C ALA A 124 -1.73 -15.15 17.00
N MET A 125 -2.15 -15.89 15.99
CA MET A 125 -3.55 -15.89 15.53
C MET A 125 -3.95 -17.24 14.91
N GLN A 126 -5.25 -17.44 14.73
CA GLN A 126 -5.79 -18.53 13.92
C GLN A 126 -6.10 -18.03 12.51
N SER A 127 -5.61 -18.71 11.49
CA SER A 127 -5.86 -18.35 10.10
C SER A 127 -5.91 -19.58 9.19
N ARG A 128 -7.08 -19.83 8.61
CA ARG A 128 -7.23 -20.91 7.61
C ARG A 128 -6.35 -20.69 6.39
N ARG A 129 -6.12 -19.43 6.02
CA ARG A 129 -5.27 -19.05 4.86
C ARG A 129 -3.82 -19.47 5.07
N PHE A 130 -3.32 -19.43 6.29
CA PHE A 130 -1.93 -19.73 6.64
C PHE A 130 -1.76 -21.09 7.33
N GLY A 131 -2.68 -22.01 7.13
CA GLY A 131 -2.53 -23.39 7.59
C GLY A 131 -2.97 -23.66 9.03
N GLY A 132 -3.72 -22.76 9.67
CA GLY A 132 -4.26 -22.92 11.01
C GLY A 132 -3.64 -21.98 12.03
N ALA A 133 -2.89 -22.48 13.01
CA ALA A 133 -2.25 -21.68 14.03
C ALA A 133 -1.01 -20.96 13.46
N VAL A 134 -1.05 -19.63 13.49
CA VAL A 134 0.09 -18.76 13.19
C VAL A 134 0.74 -18.38 14.51
N PRO A 135 2.00 -18.77 14.78
CA PRO A 135 2.70 -18.41 16.02
C PRO A 135 3.07 -16.93 16.03
N GLU A 136 3.37 -16.40 17.21
CA GLU A 136 4.01 -15.09 17.34
C GLU A 136 5.42 -15.15 16.72
N HIS A 137 5.77 -14.13 15.92
CA HIS A 137 7.03 -14.13 15.18
C HIS A 137 7.49 -12.72 14.77
N LEU A 138 8.78 -12.58 14.53
CA LEU A 138 9.36 -11.41 13.85
C LEU A 138 8.95 -11.40 12.38
N GLN A 139 8.66 -10.24 11.87
CA GLN A 139 8.30 -10.08 10.46
C GLN A 139 9.55 -10.01 9.57
N SER A 140 9.57 -10.77 8.49
CA SER A 140 10.74 -10.98 7.61
C SER A 140 11.29 -9.72 6.92
N HIS A 141 10.55 -8.62 6.97
CA HIS A 141 10.95 -7.38 6.31
C HIS A 141 12.16 -6.67 6.95
N PHE A 142 12.43 -6.95 8.22
CA PHE A 142 13.63 -6.47 8.93
C PHE A 142 13.95 -7.41 10.11
N ILE A 143 15.03 -8.17 9.97
CA ILE A 143 15.54 -9.06 11.01
C ILE A 143 17.05 -8.84 11.11
N ALA A 144 17.55 -8.54 12.30
CA ALA A 144 18.97 -8.47 12.62
C ALA A 144 19.38 -9.72 13.40
N VAL A 145 20.50 -10.32 13.03
CA VAL A 145 21.01 -11.58 13.58
C VAL A 145 22.44 -11.37 14.07
N ARG A 146 22.77 -11.89 15.27
CA ARG A 146 24.05 -11.71 15.93
C ARG A 146 24.94 -12.96 15.90
N PRO A 147 26.24 -12.84 16.25
CA PRO A 147 27.25 -13.89 16.04
C PRO A 147 26.91 -15.23 16.66
N ARG A 148 26.31 -15.25 17.87
CA ARG A 148 25.94 -16.52 18.52
C ARG A 148 24.99 -17.33 17.67
N LEU A 149 24.07 -16.67 16.94
CA LEU A 149 23.14 -17.34 16.03
C LEU A 149 23.75 -17.55 14.64
N PHE A 150 24.25 -16.51 13.94
CA PHE A 150 24.67 -16.68 12.55
C PHE A 150 25.98 -17.50 12.38
N ASN A 151 26.75 -17.72 13.44
CA ASN A 151 27.89 -18.64 13.44
C ASN A 151 27.53 -20.07 13.82
N SER A 152 26.28 -20.33 14.22
CA SER A 152 25.81 -21.66 14.60
C SER A 152 25.51 -22.56 13.42
N ASP A 153 25.59 -23.87 13.63
CA ASP A 153 25.17 -24.85 12.62
C ASP A 153 23.64 -24.80 12.43
N ASP A 154 22.87 -24.47 13.46
CA ASP A 154 21.43 -24.29 13.36
C ASP A 154 21.05 -23.25 12.30
N PHE A 155 21.75 -22.11 12.26
CA PHE A 155 21.51 -21.04 11.27
C PHE A 155 21.84 -21.51 9.85
N TRP A 156 22.98 -22.15 9.66
CA TRP A 156 23.41 -22.62 8.35
C TRP A 156 22.58 -23.77 7.82
N ASN A 157 22.18 -24.71 8.68
CA ASN A 157 21.28 -25.80 8.32
C ASN A 157 19.89 -25.25 7.95
N TYR A 158 19.36 -24.31 8.72
CA TYR A 158 18.08 -23.64 8.40
C TYR A 158 18.09 -23.07 6.97
N TRP A 159 19.11 -22.29 6.62
CA TRP A 159 19.18 -21.66 5.30
C TRP A 159 19.53 -22.63 4.15
N LYS A 160 20.25 -23.68 4.42
CA LYS A 160 20.53 -24.73 3.42
C LYS A 160 19.30 -25.59 3.11
N GLU A 161 18.54 -25.94 4.12
CA GLU A 161 17.43 -26.90 4.03
C GLU A 161 16.09 -26.26 3.69
N ILE A 162 15.94 -24.94 3.85
CA ILE A 162 14.66 -24.27 3.60
C ILE A 162 14.21 -24.44 2.16
N ALA A 163 13.00 -24.99 1.98
CA ALA A 163 12.37 -25.10 0.68
C ALA A 163 11.92 -23.71 0.21
N LEU A 164 12.36 -23.32 -1.00
CA LEU A 164 11.98 -22.03 -1.57
C LEU A 164 10.46 -21.95 -1.80
N PRO A 165 9.82 -20.85 -1.38
CA PRO A 165 8.40 -20.68 -1.59
C PRO A 165 8.08 -20.39 -3.05
N ALA A 166 6.97 -21.00 -3.54
CA ALA A 166 6.43 -20.76 -4.89
C ALA A 166 5.29 -19.72 -4.89
N SER A 167 4.77 -19.34 -3.72
CA SER A 167 3.73 -18.30 -3.59
C SER A 167 3.98 -17.43 -2.37
N TYR A 168 3.29 -16.29 -2.33
CA TYR A 168 3.32 -15.38 -1.18
C TYR A 168 2.90 -16.07 0.13
N GLU A 169 1.84 -16.86 0.10
CA GLU A 169 1.39 -17.63 1.27
C GLU A 169 2.45 -18.62 1.75
N GLN A 170 3.14 -19.27 0.81
CA GLN A 170 4.23 -20.17 1.16
C GLN A 170 5.44 -19.44 1.76
N SER A 171 5.74 -18.20 1.35
CA SER A 171 6.82 -17.43 1.97
C SER A 171 6.52 -17.12 3.43
N ILE A 172 5.26 -16.85 3.75
CA ILE A 172 4.81 -16.66 5.14
C ILE A 172 4.91 -17.98 5.91
N ILE A 173 4.29 -19.06 5.43
CA ILE A 173 4.19 -20.34 6.14
C ILE A 173 5.56 -21.00 6.31
N ARG A 174 6.40 -20.99 5.27
CA ARG A 174 7.67 -21.73 5.28
C ARG A 174 8.83 -20.97 5.90
N HIS A 175 8.74 -19.66 5.98
CA HIS A 175 9.82 -18.83 6.50
C HIS A 175 9.38 -17.87 7.59
N GLU A 176 8.54 -16.87 7.29
CA GLU A 176 8.24 -15.78 8.23
C GLU A 176 7.70 -16.33 9.57
N THR A 177 6.70 -17.20 9.53
CA THR A 177 6.11 -17.80 10.74
C THR A 177 6.98 -18.89 11.36
N ARG A 178 8.00 -19.39 10.67
CA ARG A 178 8.86 -20.46 11.14
C ARG A 178 10.17 -19.96 11.73
N PHE A 179 10.74 -18.89 11.21
CA PHE A 179 12.08 -18.39 11.60
C PHE A 179 12.19 -18.20 13.12
N THR A 180 11.34 -17.37 13.69
CA THR A 180 11.39 -17.06 15.13
C THR A 180 11.17 -18.29 16.01
N PRO A 181 10.09 -19.08 15.86
CA PRO A 181 9.89 -20.27 16.68
C PRO A 181 10.99 -21.30 16.53
N TYR A 182 11.57 -21.47 15.35
CA TYR A 182 12.64 -22.43 15.11
C TYR A 182 13.89 -22.12 15.94
N PHE A 183 14.31 -20.85 15.99
CA PHE A 183 15.48 -20.45 16.76
C PHE A 183 15.17 -20.28 18.26
N ALA A 184 14.01 -19.75 18.60
CA ALA A 184 13.58 -19.64 20.00
C ALA A 184 13.52 -21.00 20.70
N ALA A 185 13.01 -22.04 20.03
CA ALA A 185 12.99 -23.41 20.55
C ALA A 185 14.39 -24.01 20.76
N ARG A 186 15.44 -23.42 20.18
CA ARG A 186 16.85 -23.79 20.35
C ARG A 186 17.60 -22.92 21.37
N GLY A 187 16.86 -22.07 22.11
CA GLY A 187 17.39 -21.24 23.17
C GLY A 187 18.06 -19.94 22.69
N TYR A 188 17.76 -19.49 21.48
CA TYR A 188 18.20 -18.16 21.01
C TYR A 188 17.18 -17.09 21.45
N ALA A 189 17.71 -16.07 22.11
CA ALA A 189 16.91 -14.95 22.64
C ALA A 189 16.54 -13.96 21.54
N TRP A 190 15.29 -13.48 21.54
CA TRP A 190 14.79 -12.54 20.53
C TRP A 190 13.83 -11.51 21.10
N ASP A 191 13.74 -10.36 20.42
CA ASP A 191 12.74 -9.33 20.70
C ASP A 191 12.57 -8.39 19.49
N THR A 192 11.76 -7.34 19.64
CA THR A 192 11.58 -6.29 18.64
C THR A 192 12.07 -4.94 19.13
N TYR A 193 12.46 -4.08 18.19
CA TYR A 193 12.73 -2.68 18.50
C TYR A 193 11.44 -1.95 18.89
N VAL A 194 10.40 -2.07 18.05
CA VAL A 194 9.10 -1.42 18.31
C VAL A 194 8.29 -2.30 19.26
N GLN A 195 8.12 -1.82 20.50
CA GLN A 195 7.31 -2.52 21.50
C GLN A 195 5.83 -2.24 21.30
N THR A 196 5.03 -3.30 21.22
CA THR A 196 3.59 -3.24 20.90
C THR A 196 2.74 -4.19 21.73
N ASP A 197 3.24 -4.70 22.85
CA ASP A 197 2.54 -5.70 23.66
C ASP A 197 1.21 -5.19 24.24
N ASP A 198 1.11 -3.90 24.50
CA ASP A 198 -0.13 -3.21 24.88
C ASP A 198 -1.18 -3.18 23.77
N LEU A 199 -0.77 -3.28 22.51
CA LEU A 199 -1.66 -3.35 21.34
C LEU A 199 -2.14 -4.76 21.01
N LYS A 200 -1.49 -5.80 21.56
CA LYS A 200 -1.79 -7.21 21.31
C LYS A 200 -3.27 -7.60 21.51
N PRO A 201 -4.00 -7.04 22.49
CA PRO A 201 -5.42 -7.37 22.66
C PRO A 201 -6.31 -6.89 21.49
N VAL A 202 -5.85 -5.91 20.72
CA VAL A 202 -6.61 -5.28 19.64
C VAL A 202 -6.08 -5.67 18.27
N PHE A 203 -4.76 -5.64 18.09
CA PHE A 203 -4.14 -5.82 16.77
C PHE A 203 -3.14 -6.97 16.75
N VAL A 204 -3.30 -7.89 15.83
CA VAL A 204 -2.34 -8.99 15.61
C VAL A 204 -1.15 -8.56 14.75
N ASN A 205 -1.30 -7.52 13.95
CA ASN A 205 -0.29 -6.99 13.05
C ASN A 205 -0.22 -5.45 13.12
N PRO A 206 0.38 -4.87 14.18
CA PRO A 206 0.36 -3.43 14.42
C PRO A 206 0.92 -2.57 13.28
N ILE A 207 1.97 -3.02 12.57
CA ILE A 207 2.56 -2.24 11.46
C ILE A 207 1.60 -2.05 10.26
N MET A 208 0.62 -2.94 10.14
CA MET A 208 -0.45 -2.80 9.13
C MET A 208 -1.66 -2.06 9.69
N ALA A 209 -2.00 -2.29 10.96
CA ALA A 209 -3.23 -1.81 11.59
C ALA A 209 -3.19 -0.35 12.03
N CYS A 210 -2.08 0.06 12.63
CA CYS A 210 -1.92 1.38 13.21
C CYS A 210 -0.52 1.97 12.91
N PRO A 211 -0.15 2.06 11.61
CA PRO A 211 1.21 2.49 11.23
C PRO A 211 1.54 3.89 11.73
N ARG A 212 0.58 4.84 11.76
CA ARG A 212 0.78 6.17 12.32
C ARG A 212 1.19 6.12 13.78
N GLU A 213 0.53 5.31 14.61
CA GLU A 213 0.86 5.12 16.02
C GLU A 213 2.31 4.65 16.20
N LEU A 214 2.75 3.70 15.36
CA LEU A 214 4.11 3.19 15.44
C LEU A 214 5.15 4.25 15.07
N LEU A 215 4.88 5.07 14.06
CA LEU A 215 5.79 6.13 13.65
C LEU A 215 5.82 7.28 14.68
N ALA A 216 4.64 7.79 15.03
CA ALA A 216 4.50 9.00 15.84
C ALA A 216 4.91 8.79 17.29
N ASN A 217 4.54 7.66 17.89
CA ASN A 217 4.62 7.47 19.34
C ASN A 217 5.60 6.36 19.77
N ARG A 218 6.05 5.51 18.84
CA ARG A 218 6.90 4.34 19.18
C ARG A 218 8.25 4.33 18.46
N GLY A 219 8.57 5.42 17.76
CA GLY A 219 9.86 5.61 17.11
C GLY A 219 10.15 4.62 15.97
N CYS A 220 9.12 3.98 15.40
CA CYS A 220 9.29 3.12 14.23
C CYS A 220 9.78 3.93 13.04
N PRO A 221 10.96 3.64 12.45
CA PRO A 221 11.48 4.44 11.36
C PRO A 221 10.91 4.08 9.99
N PHE A 222 10.13 3.01 9.90
CA PHE A 222 9.61 2.50 8.63
C PHE A 222 8.13 2.16 8.71
N PHE A 223 7.46 2.20 7.55
CA PHE A 223 6.11 1.70 7.39
C PHE A 223 6.02 0.72 6.20
N LYS A 224 4.97 -0.05 6.14
CA LYS A 224 4.74 -0.98 5.02
C LYS A 224 4.20 -0.24 3.81
N ARG A 225 4.87 -0.35 2.63
CA ARG A 225 4.31 0.14 1.36
C ARG A 225 2.93 -0.42 1.08
N ARG A 226 2.72 -1.67 1.46
CA ARG A 226 1.46 -2.37 1.28
C ARG A 226 0.28 -1.71 2.01
N SER A 227 0.53 -0.99 3.10
CA SER A 227 -0.51 -0.23 3.81
C SER A 227 -1.20 0.79 2.90
N LEU A 228 -0.54 1.28 1.85
CA LEU A 228 -1.09 2.31 0.96
C LEU A 228 -2.06 1.77 -0.11
N PHE A 229 -2.03 0.46 -0.41
CA PHE A 229 -2.82 -0.11 -1.52
C PHE A 229 -3.51 -1.44 -1.22
N THR A 230 -3.38 -1.96 0.00
CA THR A 230 -4.05 -3.21 0.39
C THR A 230 -4.89 -2.96 1.63
N PRO A 231 -6.21 -3.07 1.55
CA PRO A 231 -7.07 -3.04 2.71
C PRO A 231 -6.75 -4.26 3.58
N TYR A 232 -6.57 -4.04 4.86
CA TYR A 232 -6.35 -5.11 5.84
C TYR A 232 -7.68 -5.44 6.51
N ALA A 233 -8.33 -6.50 6.06
CA ALA A 233 -9.72 -6.82 6.39
C ALA A 233 -10.01 -6.97 7.89
N ASP A 234 -9.02 -7.42 8.68
CA ASP A 234 -9.20 -7.55 10.13
C ASP A 234 -9.19 -6.19 10.84
N GLU A 235 -8.55 -5.20 10.27
CA GLU A 235 -8.48 -3.85 10.81
C GLU A 235 -9.67 -3.00 10.42
N LEU A 236 -10.22 -3.18 9.22
CA LEU A 236 -11.48 -2.54 8.83
C LEU A 236 -12.65 -2.88 9.76
N ARG A 237 -12.54 -3.95 10.55
CA ARG A 237 -13.52 -4.31 11.59
C ARG A 237 -13.24 -3.67 12.95
N ARG A 238 -12.05 -3.09 13.16
CA ARG A 238 -11.57 -2.61 14.46
C ARG A 238 -11.11 -1.15 14.42
N THR A 239 -11.04 -0.58 13.23
CA THR A 239 -10.70 0.82 12.97
C THR A 239 -11.75 1.42 12.04
N ASP A 240 -11.70 2.72 11.86
CA ASP A 240 -12.55 3.47 10.92
C ASP A 240 -12.13 3.29 9.45
N GLY A 241 -11.10 2.48 9.18
CA GLY A 241 -10.56 2.26 7.84
C GLY A 241 -9.64 3.36 7.33
N LEU A 242 -9.31 4.36 8.14
CA LEU A 242 -8.51 5.53 7.75
C LEU A 242 -7.00 5.35 7.97
N ALA A 243 -6.54 4.21 8.48
CA ALA A 243 -5.15 3.99 8.87
C ALA A 243 -4.11 4.36 7.80
N ALA A 244 -4.39 4.08 6.52
CA ALA A 244 -3.51 4.44 5.40
C ALA A 244 -3.52 5.95 5.14
N ARG A 245 -4.67 6.59 5.23
CA ARG A 245 -4.84 8.04 5.07
C ARG A 245 -4.11 8.78 6.18
N GLU A 246 -4.34 8.42 7.43
CA GLU A 246 -3.68 9.00 8.60
C GLU A 246 -2.16 8.83 8.57
N LEU A 247 -1.68 7.69 8.05
CA LEU A 247 -0.25 7.47 7.81
C LEU A 247 0.30 8.50 6.82
N CYS A 248 -0.35 8.69 5.68
CA CYS A 248 0.08 9.65 4.67
C CYS A 248 0.07 11.08 5.20
N ASP A 249 -1.01 11.47 5.88
CA ASP A 249 -1.15 12.81 6.47
C ASP A 249 -0.05 13.07 7.51
N TYR A 250 0.27 12.08 8.36
CA TYR A 250 1.37 12.19 9.32
C TYR A 250 2.74 12.31 8.63
N VAL A 251 3.03 11.43 7.67
CA VAL A 251 4.32 11.44 6.97
C VAL A 251 4.55 12.77 6.26
N THR A 252 3.51 13.29 5.59
CA THR A 252 3.58 14.57 4.88
C THR A 252 3.75 15.76 5.83
N ALA A 253 3.07 15.77 6.98
CA ALA A 253 3.05 16.91 7.88
C ALA A 253 4.24 16.94 8.85
N TYR A 254 4.82 15.80 9.22
CA TYR A 254 5.77 15.70 10.33
C TYR A 254 7.10 15.04 9.99
N THR A 255 7.34 14.70 8.73
CA THR A 255 8.60 14.05 8.31
C THR A 255 9.12 14.63 6.99
N ASP A 256 10.44 14.47 6.75
CA ASP A 256 11.07 14.86 5.48
C ASP A 256 11.03 13.72 4.43
N PHE A 257 10.32 12.64 4.69
CA PHE A 257 10.24 11.54 3.74
C PHE A 257 9.41 11.94 2.52
N PRO A 258 9.94 11.82 1.28
CA PRO A 258 9.27 12.29 0.08
C PRO A 258 8.18 11.30 -0.36
N LEU A 259 7.04 11.33 0.34
CA LEU A 259 5.90 10.44 0.13
C LEU A 259 5.40 10.49 -1.31
N GLU A 260 5.41 11.66 -1.94
CA GLU A 260 4.98 11.86 -3.34
C GLU A 260 5.78 10.98 -4.31
N LEU A 261 7.10 10.87 -4.11
CA LEU A 261 7.94 10.01 -4.97
C LEU A 261 7.63 8.51 -4.77
N LEU A 262 7.24 8.11 -3.57
CA LEU A 262 6.71 6.76 -3.34
C LEU A 262 5.38 6.57 -4.04
N LEU A 263 4.45 7.53 -3.96
CA LEU A 263 3.15 7.47 -4.64
C LEU A 263 3.31 7.39 -6.17
N VAL A 264 4.23 8.16 -6.76
CA VAL A 264 4.57 8.04 -8.19
C VAL A 264 5.00 6.61 -8.55
N SER A 265 5.81 5.98 -7.71
CA SER A 265 6.22 4.59 -7.91
C SER A 265 5.05 3.62 -7.78
N LEU A 266 4.18 3.84 -6.80
CA LEU A 266 3.00 3.00 -6.60
C LEU A 266 1.98 3.15 -7.74
N LEU A 267 1.78 4.34 -8.28
CA LEU A 267 0.93 4.57 -9.45
C LEU A 267 1.39 3.76 -10.67
N LYS A 268 2.70 3.52 -10.81
CA LYS A 268 3.24 2.67 -11.90
C LYS A 268 3.03 1.17 -11.68
N THR A 269 2.89 0.74 -10.43
CA THR A 269 2.94 -0.68 -10.06
C THR A 269 1.65 -1.20 -9.44
N GLN A 270 0.74 -0.33 -9.04
CA GLN A 270 -0.52 -0.69 -8.36
C GLN A 270 -1.73 -0.14 -9.12
N PRO A 271 -2.87 -0.85 -9.08
CA PRO A 271 -4.13 -0.33 -9.63
C PRO A 271 -4.54 0.98 -8.96
N LEU A 272 -4.94 1.97 -9.76
CA LEU A 272 -5.42 3.26 -9.27
C LEU A 272 -6.60 3.12 -8.32
N SER A 273 -7.52 2.18 -8.62
CA SER A 273 -8.67 1.88 -7.75
C SER A 273 -8.27 1.40 -6.36
N ALA A 274 -7.21 0.60 -6.25
CA ALA A 274 -6.71 0.11 -4.96
C ALA A 274 -6.10 1.24 -4.12
N LEU A 275 -5.32 2.12 -4.74
CA LEU A 275 -4.79 3.31 -4.08
C LEU A 275 -5.91 4.27 -3.67
N ALA A 276 -6.83 4.59 -4.59
CA ALA A 276 -7.92 5.52 -4.34
C ALA A 276 -8.85 5.04 -3.21
N GLN A 277 -9.15 3.75 -3.16
CA GLN A 277 -9.96 3.16 -2.12
C GLN A 277 -9.25 3.19 -0.76
N ASN A 278 -8.00 2.80 -0.71
CA ASN A 278 -7.26 2.66 0.55
C ASN A 278 -6.81 4.00 1.13
N LEU A 279 -6.52 4.99 0.26
CA LEU A 279 -6.14 6.35 0.64
C LEU A 279 -7.33 7.31 0.73
N HIS A 280 -8.55 6.81 0.52
CA HIS A 280 -9.77 7.60 0.58
C HIS A 280 -9.72 8.86 -0.32
N TRP A 281 -9.35 8.69 -1.59
CA TRP A 281 -9.33 9.79 -2.56
C TRP A 281 -10.77 10.18 -3.00
N CYS A 282 -11.58 10.49 -2.00
CA CYS A 282 -12.89 11.12 -2.12
C CYS A 282 -12.94 12.27 -1.12
N TYR A 283 -12.91 13.49 -1.61
CA TYR A 283 -12.76 14.68 -0.80
C TYR A 283 -14.14 15.29 -0.48
N PRO A 284 -14.49 15.50 0.79
CA PRO A 284 -15.68 16.29 1.12
C PRO A 284 -15.44 17.75 0.72
N VAL A 285 -16.42 18.37 0.08
CA VAL A 285 -16.42 19.79 -0.25
C VAL A 285 -17.60 20.46 0.45
N GLY A 286 -17.34 21.60 1.07
CA GLY A 286 -18.33 22.39 1.79
C GLY A 286 -19.19 23.25 0.87
N ALA A 287 -19.94 24.18 1.46
CA ALA A 287 -20.62 25.23 0.71
C ALA A 287 -19.57 26.20 0.13
N PRO A 288 -19.75 26.67 -1.12
CA PRO A 288 -18.80 27.57 -1.76
C PRO A 288 -18.64 28.86 -0.95
N THR A 289 -17.39 29.24 -0.69
CA THR A 289 -17.07 30.42 0.11
C THR A 289 -16.40 31.54 -0.73
N GLY A 290 -16.20 31.32 -2.04
CA GLY A 290 -15.45 32.23 -2.88
C GLY A 290 -15.97 32.35 -4.32
N GLU A 291 -15.40 33.29 -5.05
CA GLU A 291 -15.57 33.39 -6.50
C GLU A 291 -14.85 32.24 -7.19
N THR A 292 -15.39 31.82 -8.34
CA THR A 292 -14.74 30.78 -9.16
C THR A 292 -13.40 31.32 -9.69
N PRO A 293 -12.27 30.66 -9.42
CA PRO A 293 -10.98 31.13 -9.87
C PRO A 293 -10.84 31.00 -11.40
N ASP A 294 -9.91 31.73 -12.00
CA ASP A 294 -9.53 31.49 -13.38
C ASP A 294 -8.80 30.15 -13.48
N LEU A 295 -9.48 29.17 -14.05
CA LEU A 295 -8.95 27.81 -14.19
C LEU A 295 -7.70 27.77 -15.06
N ASN A 296 -7.58 28.66 -16.06
CA ASN A 296 -6.41 28.67 -16.95
C ASN A 296 -5.15 29.14 -16.19
N GLU A 297 -5.28 30.12 -15.29
CA GLU A 297 -4.16 30.56 -14.45
C GLU A 297 -3.68 29.43 -13.52
N LEU A 298 -4.60 28.54 -13.11
CA LEU A 298 -4.28 27.36 -12.29
C LEU A 298 -3.80 26.16 -13.10
N GLY A 299 -3.76 26.26 -14.44
CA GLY A 299 -3.45 25.12 -15.33
C GLY A 299 -4.50 24.00 -15.24
N LEU A 300 -5.75 24.39 -15.01
CA LEU A 300 -6.88 23.49 -14.90
C LEU A 300 -7.83 23.66 -16.09
N ARG A 301 -8.46 22.56 -16.49
CA ARG A 301 -9.49 22.56 -17.53
C ARG A 301 -10.74 21.84 -17.06
N LEU A 302 -11.88 22.49 -17.27
CA LEU A 302 -13.20 21.91 -17.07
C LEU A 302 -13.64 21.20 -18.35
N LEU A 303 -13.98 19.91 -18.24
CA LEU A 303 -14.55 19.11 -19.31
C LEU A 303 -15.99 18.77 -18.94
N HIS A 304 -16.88 18.85 -19.92
CA HIS A 304 -18.27 18.39 -19.79
C HIS A 304 -18.36 16.96 -20.30
N TYR A 305 -19.07 16.12 -19.54
CA TYR A 305 -19.26 14.71 -19.85
C TYR A 305 -20.69 14.31 -19.58
N GLU A 306 -21.41 13.94 -20.60
CA GLU A 306 -22.78 13.51 -20.52
C GLU A 306 -22.92 12.06 -20.97
N GLN A 307 -23.56 11.26 -20.16
CA GLN A 307 -23.93 9.89 -20.49
C GLN A 307 -25.38 9.64 -20.08
N PRO A 308 -26.21 9.08 -20.97
CA PRO A 308 -27.57 8.66 -20.60
C PRO A 308 -27.53 7.69 -19.43
N ALA A 309 -28.35 7.95 -18.41
CA ALA A 309 -28.45 7.07 -17.27
C ALA A 309 -29.34 5.86 -17.61
N ALA A 310 -28.96 4.70 -17.08
CA ALA A 310 -29.69 3.46 -17.28
C ALA A 310 -31.00 3.37 -16.43
N ASP A 311 -31.10 4.19 -15.39
CA ASP A 311 -32.23 4.19 -14.47
C ASP A 311 -32.53 5.61 -13.93
N PRO A 312 -33.77 5.87 -13.46
CA PRO A 312 -34.20 7.19 -13.02
C PRO A 312 -33.41 7.75 -11.82
N VAL A 313 -32.92 6.89 -10.93
CA VAL A 313 -32.17 7.33 -9.73
C VAL A 313 -30.78 7.81 -10.13
N THR A 314 -30.11 7.07 -10.99
CA THR A 314 -28.81 7.48 -11.58
C THR A 314 -28.98 8.76 -12.38
N ASP A 315 -30.05 8.91 -13.18
CA ASP A 315 -30.33 10.11 -13.95
C ASP A 315 -30.55 11.33 -13.05
N TRP A 316 -31.36 11.20 -12.01
CA TRP A 316 -31.56 12.27 -11.03
C TRP A 316 -30.24 12.68 -10.37
N TYR A 317 -29.44 11.72 -9.92
CA TYR A 317 -28.15 11.99 -9.27
C TYR A 317 -27.20 12.71 -10.22
N ASN A 318 -27.13 12.28 -11.46
CA ASN A 318 -26.28 12.87 -12.48
C ASN A 318 -26.68 14.34 -12.77
N ARG A 319 -27.98 14.60 -12.83
CA ARG A 319 -28.51 15.97 -13.00
C ARG A 319 -28.19 16.87 -11.81
N GLN A 320 -28.23 16.34 -10.58
CA GLN A 320 -27.81 17.10 -9.39
C GLN A 320 -26.31 17.42 -9.43
N ALA A 321 -25.48 16.47 -9.81
CA ALA A 321 -24.03 16.68 -9.94
C ALA A 321 -23.71 17.74 -10.99
N ALA A 322 -24.43 17.73 -12.13
CA ALA A 322 -24.26 18.73 -13.18
C ALA A 322 -24.77 20.13 -12.74
N ALA A 323 -25.91 20.21 -12.08
CA ALA A 323 -26.50 21.47 -11.64
C ALA A 323 -25.65 22.20 -10.58
N ASN A 324 -24.85 21.48 -9.81
CA ASN A 324 -23.98 22.03 -8.78
C ASN A 324 -22.55 22.34 -9.28
N ALA A 325 -22.27 22.18 -10.55
CA ALA A 325 -20.93 22.36 -11.10
C ALA A 325 -20.37 23.76 -10.78
N ASP A 326 -21.08 24.82 -11.14
CA ASP A 326 -20.62 26.18 -10.97
C ASP A 326 -20.42 26.59 -9.51
N THR A 327 -21.27 26.07 -8.60
CA THR A 327 -21.20 26.38 -7.18
C THR A 327 -20.09 25.62 -6.44
N LEU A 328 -19.62 24.51 -6.98
CA LEU A 328 -18.58 23.66 -6.36
C LEU A 328 -17.21 23.82 -7.02
N LEU A 329 -17.13 24.58 -8.11
CA LEU A 329 -15.91 24.66 -8.90
C LEU A 329 -14.76 25.34 -8.14
N ALA A 330 -15.04 26.34 -7.33
CA ALA A 330 -14.04 27.01 -6.50
C ALA A 330 -13.43 26.04 -5.48
N GLU A 331 -14.26 25.29 -4.78
CA GLU A 331 -13.80 24.28 -3.80
C GLU A 331 -13.06 23.13 -4.48
N ALA A 332 -13.54 22.69 -5.65
CA ALA A 332 -12.87 21.68 -6.45
C ALA A 332 -11.48 22.13 -6.93
N ALA A 333 -11.36 23.39 -7.39
CA ALA A 333 -10.08 23.98 -7.79
C ALA A 333 -9.09 24.06 -6.62
N ALA A 334 -9.55 24.48 -5.43
CA ALA A 334 -8.72 24.53 -4.24
C ALA A 334 -8.17 23.16 -3.80
N LEU A 335 -8.82 22.05 -4.18
CA LEU A 335 -8.28 20.71 -3.95
C LEU A 335 -7.02 20.43 -4.78
N PHE A 336 -6.92 21.00 -5.97
CA PHE A 336 -5.71 20.85 -6.80
C PHE A 336 -4.52 21.60 -6.23
N GLU A 337 -4.73 22.76 -5.61
CA GLU A 337 -3.65 23.49 -4.93
C GLU A 337 -3.09 22.72 -3.75
N LYS A 338 -3.99 22.10 -2.95
CA LYS A 338 -3.61 21.29 -1.79
C LYS A 338 -3.01 19.93 -2.16
N ASN A 339 -3.27 19.46 -3.37
CA ASN A 339 -2.87 18.13 -3.82
C ASN A 339 -2.13 18.20 -5.17
N PRO A 340 -0.81 18.44 -5.19
CA PRO A 340 -0.04 18.64 -6.43
C PRO A 340 -0.12 17.46 -7.40
N MET A 341 -0.28 16.24 -6.90
CA MET A 341 -0.39 15.02 -7.72
C MET A 341 -1.82 14.74 -8.22
N LEU A 342 -2.82 15.53 -7.81
CA LEU A 342 -4.19 15.38 -8.31
C LEU A 342 -4.25 15.78 -9.77
N GLY A 343 -4.58 14.84 -10.64
CA GLY A 343 -4.67 15.04 -12.10
C GLY A 343 -6.10 15.12 -12.60
N VAL A 344 -7.02 14.37 -11.99
CA VAL A 344 -8.43 14.30 -12.40
C VAL A 344 -9.32 14.35 -11.16
N LEU A 345 -10.32 15.22 -11.16
CA LEU A 345 -11.30 15.32 -10.09
C LEU A 345 -12.71 15.33 -10.69
N SER A 346 -13.56 14.46 -10.19
CA SER A 346 -14.93 14.32 -10.65
C SER A 346 -15.93 14.22 -9.49
N PRO A 347 -17.21 14.55 -9.69
CA PRO A 347 -18.22 14.26 -8.70
C PRO A 347 -18.21 12.78 -8.29
N SER A 348 -18.47 12.52 -7.02
CA SER A 348 -18.56 11.16 -6.51
C SER A 348 -19.70 10.39 -7.18
N LEU A 349 -19.52 9.08 -7.29
CA LEU A 349 -20.52 8.20 -7.89
C LEU A 349 -21.69 7.91 -6.94
N PRO A 350 -22.88 7.72 -7.46
CA PRO A 350 -23.97 7.20 -6.67
C PRO A 350 -23.65 5.80 -6.14
N LEU A 351 -23.96 5.54 -4.87
CA LEU A 351 -23.79 4.23 -4.24
C LEU A 351 -24.95 3.25 -4.55
N TRP A 352 -25.86 3.63 -5.44
CA TRP A 352 -26.96 2.77 -5.83
C TRP A 352 -26.45 1.44 -6.36
N GLN A 353 -26.93 0.33 -5.80
CA GLN A 353 -26.41 -1.01 -6.09
C GLN A 353 -26.50 -1.37 -7.59
N GLY A 354 -27.58 -0.95 -8.27
CA GLY A 354 -27.74 -1.15 -9.72
C GLY A 354 -26.69 -0.42 -10.53
N CYS A 355 -26.38 0.84 -10.19
CA CYS A 355 -25.35 1.63 -10.85
C CYS A 355 -23.95 1.04 -10.62
N THR A 356 -23.60 0.70 -9.38
CA THR A 356 -22.29 0.14 -9.05
C THR A 356 -22.07 -1.22 -9.69
N ALA A 357 -23.08 -2.10 -9.72
CA ALA A 357 -23.00 -3.41 -10.36
C ALA A 357 -22.86 -3.30 -11.89
N ALA A 358 -23.66 -2.45 -12.53
CA ALA A 358 -23.59 -2.22 -13.97
C ALA A 358 -22.22 -1.63 -14.38
N ARG A 359 -21.73 -0.66 -13.62
CA ARG A 359 -20.41 -0.04 -13.84
C ARG A 359 -19.28 -1.04 -13.70
N ARG A 360 -19.31 -1.89 -12.66
CA ARG A 360 -18.31 -2.95 -12.46
C ARG A 360 -18.36 -3.98 -13.59
N ALA A 361 -19.55 -4.38 -14.03
CA ALA A 361 -19.69 -5.31 -15.16
C ALA A 361 -19.16 -4.70 -16.47
N ALA A 362 -19.38 -3.41 -16.72
CA ALA A 362 -18.82 -2.71 -17.87
C ALA A 362 -17.29 -2.61 -17.75
N TRP A 363 -16.76 -2.26 -16.58
CA TRP A 363 -15.32 -2.24 -16.33
C TRP A 363 -14.65 -3.56 -16.61
N MET A 364 -15.24 -4.67 -16.14
CA MET A 364 -14.68 -6.02 -16.36
C MET A 364 -14.58 -6.42 -17.83
N ARG A 365 -15.36 -5.79 -18.71
CA ARG A 365 -15.26 -6.02 -20.17
C ARG A 365 -14.14 -5.20 -20.82
N GLU A 366 -13.84 -4.00 -20.28
CA GLU A 366 -12.94 -3.02 -20.91
C GLU A 366 -11.53 -2.99 -20.28
N LYS A 367 -11.39 -3.41 -19.03
CA LYS A 367 -10.18 -3.18 -18.21
C LYS A 367 -8.89 -3.69 -18.84
N ASP A 368 -8.91 -4.88 -19.45
CA ASP A 368 -7.70 -5.50 -19.98
C ASP A 368 -7.23 -4.80 -21.28
N ALA A 369 -8.18 -4.36 -22.11
CA ALA A 369 -7.88 -3.56 -23.28
C ALA A 369 -7.35 -2.18 -22.91
N LEU A 370 -7.95 -1.52 -21.89
CA LEU A 370 -7.48 -0.25 -21.37
C LEU A 370 -6.10 -0.36 -20.71
N ALA A 371 -5.84 -1.42 -19.95
CA ALA A 371 -4.54 -1.68 -19.35
C ALA A 371 -3.43 -1.78 -20.42
N GLN A 372 -3.70 -2.47 -21.52
CA GLN A 372 -2.76 -2.57 -22.64
C GLN A 372 -2.59 -1.24 -23.37
N GLU A 373 -3.69 -0.53 -23.67
CA GLU A 373 -3.67 0.74 -24.39
C GLU A 373 -2.91 1.83 -23.64
N VAL A 374 -3.14 1.94 -22.33
CA VAL A 374 -2.50 2.97 -21.49
C VAL A 374 -1.18 2.51 -20.90
N SER A 375 -0.94 1.19 -20.81
CA SER A 375 0.23 0.57 -20.17
C SER A 375 0.33 0.85 -18.68
N VAL A 376 -0.76 0.60 -17.93
CA VAL A 376 -0.84 0.74 -16.48
C VAL A 376 -1.50 -0.48 -15.84
N PRO A 377 -1.20 -0.80 -14.57
CA PRO A 377 -1.87 -1.87 -13.86
C PRO A 377 -3.33 -1.50 -13.56
N VAL A 378 -4.22 -2.47 -13.70
CA VAL A 378 -5.66 -2.33 -13.40
C VAL A 378 -6.12 -3.42 -12.44
N GLY A 379 -7.13 -3.11 -11.61
CA GLY A 379 -7.73 -4.04 -10.65
C GLY A 379 -9.10 -4.56 -11.09
N SER A 380 -9.77 -5.25 -10.17
CA SER A 380 -11.14 -5.71 -10.33
C SER A 380 -12.18 -4.59 -10.26
N ASP A 381 -11.83 -3.48 -9.64
CA ASP A 381 -12.71 -2.33 -9.47
C ASP A 381 -12.28 -1.18 -10.38
N PRO A 382 -13.24 -0.40 -10.92
CA PRO A 382 -12.93 0.72 -11.78
C PRO A 382 -12.20 1.83 -11.01
N PRO A 383 -11.33 2.61 -11.69
CA PRO A 383 -10.72 3.78 -11.09
C PRO A 383 -11.77 4.88 -10.83
N PRO A 384 -11.46 5.85 -9.94
CA PRO A 384 -12.21 7.10 -9.87
C PRO A 384 -12.28 7.75 -11.25
N ALA A 385 -13.49 7.99 -11.73
CA ALA A 385 -13.70 8.60 -13.03
C ALA A 385 -15.12 9.17 -13.09
N PRO A 386 -15.39 10.21 -13.89
CA PRO A 386 -16.72 10.78 -14.00
C PRO A 386 -17.73 9.73 -14.45
N ASN A 387 -18.95 9.84 -13.94
CA ASN A 387 -20.08 9.07 -14.42
C ASN A 387 -20.92 9.91 -15.41
N CYS A 388 -21.15 11.17 -15.06
CA CYS A 388 -21.70 12.20 -15.95
C CYS A 388 -21.47 13.60 -15.35
N GLY A 389 -21.83 14.64 -16.11
CA GLY A 389 -21.76 16.03 -15.70
C GLY A 389 -20.45 16.68 -16.11
N TRP A 390 -19.51 16.84 -15.18
CA TRP A 390 -18.26 17.51 -15.43
C TRP A 390 -17.06 16.83 -14.76
N VAL A 391 -15.89 17.12 -15.26
CA VAL A 391 -14.63 16.68 -14.68
C VAL A 391 -13.62 17.82 -14.77
N LEU A 392 -12.91 18.08 -13.69
CA LEU A 392 -11.82 19.04 -13.64
C LEU A 392 -10.49 18.29 -13.79
N VAL A 393 -9.63 18.74 -14.69
CA VAL A 393 -8.35 18.09 -14.97
C VAL A 393 -7.21 19.09 -14.87
N ARG A 394 -6.07 18.61 -14.37
CA ARG A 394 -4.79 19.36 -14.38
C ARG A 394 -4.12 19.12 -15.73
N GLU A 395 -3.84 20.19 -16.49
CA GLU A 395 -3.25 20.09 -17.84
C GLU A 395 -1.87 19.40 -17.81
N SER A 396 -1.06 19.66 -16.80
CA SER A 396 0.28 19.05 -16.67
C SER A 396 0.25 17.52 -16.47
N ALA A 397 -0.89 16.95 -16.09
CA ALA A 397 -1.06 15.49 -16.02
C ALA A 397 -1.22 14.84 -17.41
N PHE A 398 -1.33 15.65 -18.47
CA PHE A 398 -1.56 15.18 -19.85
C PHE A 398 -0.60 15.85 -20.84
N PRO A 399 0.71 15.55 -20.77
CA PRO A 399 1.71 16.20 -21.62
C PRO A 399 1.49 15.97 -23.11
N ASP A 400 0.84 14.87 -23.50
CA ASP A 400 0.50 14.54 -24.88
C ASP A 400 -0.90 15.06 -25.30
N GLY A 401 -1.52 15.91 -24.48
CA GLY A 401 -2.87 16.42 -24.66
C GLY A 401 -3.93 15.65 -23.86
N ILE A 402 -5.00 16.35 -23.49
CA ILE A 402 -6.09 15.76 -22.70
C ILE A 402 -6.94 14.86 -23.60
N PRO A 403 -7.13 13.56 -23.27
CA PRO A 403 -7.97 12.66 -24.04
C PRO A 403 -9.43 13.14 -24.07
N ALA A 404 -10.14 12.87 -25.17
CA ALA A 404 -11.57 13.09 -25.26
C ALA A 404 -12.30 12.27 -24.16
N CYS A 405 -13.37 12.83 -23.60
CA CYS A 405 -14.17 12.20 -22.57
C CYS A 405 -15.65 12.24 -22.97
N THR A 406 -16.06 11.32 -23.85
CA THR A 406 -17.41 11.27 -24.43
C THR A 406 -18.16 9.98 -24.09
N SER A 407 -17.47 9.02 -23.49
CA SER A 407 -18.02 7.73 -23.09
C SER A 407 -17.48 7.30 -21.72
N GLN A 408 -18.12 6.31 -21.10
CA GLN A 408 -17.62 5.73 -19.85
C GLN A 408 -16.22 5.14 -20.02
N ARG A 409 -15.92 4.57 -21.18
CA ARG A 409 -14.60 4.05 -21.48
C ARG A 409 -13.56 5.19 -21.54
N ASP A 410 -13.90 6.32 -22.17
CA ASP A 410 -13.03 7.50 -22.22
C ASP A 410 -12.78 8.08 -20.83
N ALA A 411 -13.81 8.10 -19.97
CA ALA A 411 -13.68 8.55 -18.59
C ALA A 411 -12.67 7.70 -17.79
N TRP A 412 -12.69 6.38 -17.97
CA TRP A 412 -11.68 5.51 -17.38
C TRP A 412 -10.30 5.71 -17.99
N LYS A 413 -10.22 5.86 -19.32
CA LYS A 413 -8.97 6.15 -20.02
C LYS A 413 -8.35 7.45 -19.54
N LEU A 414 -9.14 8.48 -19.31
CA LEU A 414 -8.70 9.76 -18.75
C LEU A 414 -8.00 9.57 -17.40
N ALA A 415 -8.65 8.87 -16.47
CA ALA A 415 -8.08 8.57 -15.14
C ALA A 415 -6.79 7.73 -15.22
N LEU A 416 -6.77 6.70 -16.08
CA LEU A 416 -5.59 5.84 -16.28
C LEU A 416 -4.45 6.57 -16.99
N THR A 417 -4.75 7.52 -17.90
CA THR A 417 -3.72 8.34 -18.54
C THR A 417 -3.04 9.26 -17.54
N ALA A 418 -3.81 9.88 -16.65
CA ALA A 418 -3.23 10.64 -15.52
C ALA A 418 -2.33 9.74 -14.64
N GLN A 419 -2.78 8.52 -14.31
CA GLN A 419 -1.98 7.53 -13.57
C GLN A 419 -0.65 7.21 -14.25
N LYS A 420 -0.67 6.95 -15.56
CA LYS A 420 0.56 6.71 -16.36
C LYS A 420 1.56 7.85 -16.21
N ASN A 421 1.08 9.06 -16.16
CA ASN A 421 1.89 10.28 -16.06
C ASN A 421 2.24 10.68 -14.62
N GLY A 422 1.93 9.82 -13.64
CA GLY A 422 2.29 10.02 -12.22
C GLY A 422 1.32 10.90 -11.44
N ALA A 423 0.13 11.16 -11.98
CA ALA A 423 -0.94 11.86 -11.29
C ALA A 423 -2.10 10.90 -10.95
N TYR A 424 -2.89 11.20 -9.93
CA TYR A 424 -4.01 10.36 -9.57
C TYR A 424 -5.36 11.00 -9.90
N ALA A 425 -6.38 10.15 -10.02
CA ALA A 425 -7.76 10.57 -10.13
C ALA A 425 -8.46 10.39 -8.79
N ALA A 426 -9.31 11.36 -8.45
CA ALA A 426 -10.10 11.38 -7.22
C ALA A 426 -11.55 11.77 -7.49
N ALA A 427 -12.37 11.55 -6.49
CA ALA A 427 -13.74 12.06 -6.44
C ALA A 427 -13.86 13.19 -5.40
N PHE A 428 -14.86 14.03 -5.54
CA PHE A 428 -15.28 14.94 -4.49
C PHE A 428 -16.76 14.70 -4.16
N GLU A 429 -17.14 15.01 -2.92
CA GLU A 429 -18.49 14.82 -2.43
C GLU A 429 -19.00 16.07 -1.71
N PRO A 430 -20.04 16.73 -2.22
CA PRO A 430 -20.66 17.84 -1.52
C PRO A 430 -21.39 17.37 -0.26
N LEU A 431 -21.51 18.25 0.75
CA LEU A 431 -22.21 17.95 2.01
C LEU A 431 -23.64 17.43 1.82
N THR A 432 -24.35 17.98 0.83
CA THR A 432 -25.70 17.52 0.48
C THR A 432 -25.69 16.08 -0.04
N GLY A 433 -24.66 15.67 -0.79
CA GLY A 433 -24.48 14.29 -1.23
C GLY A 433 -24.15 13.36 -0.08
N SER A 434 -23.29 13.78 0.84
CA SER A 434 -22.95 13.02 2.05
C SER A 434 -24.15 12.81 2.96
N ALA A 435 -24.99 13.85 3.16
CA ALA A 435 -26.21 13.73 3.94
C ALA A 435 -27.21 12.75 3.29
N ALA A 436 -27.43 12.86 1.98
CA ALA A 436 -28.31 11.95 1.26
C ALA A 436 -27.82 10.49 1.32
N ARG A 437 -26.51 10.27 1.28
CA ARG A 437 -25.93 8.91 1.48
C ARG A 437 -26.15 8.40 2.88
N ALA A 438 -25.98 9.23 3.90
CA ALA A 438 -26.19 8.87 5.29
C ALA A 438 -27.66 8.48 5.53
N ASP A 439 -28.60 9.21 4.96
CA ASP A 439 -30.03 8.89 5.04
C ASP A 439 -30.35 7.55 4.38
N ILE A 440 -29.85 7.31 3.18
CA ILE A 440 -30.03 6.03 2.48
C ILE A 440 -29.43 4.87 3.28
N LEU A 441 -28.25 5.04 3.86
CA LEU A 441 -27.62 4.00 4.70
C LEU A 441 -28.43 3.76 5.98
N ASN A 442 -28.91 4.81 6.63
CA ASN A 442 -29.73 4.70 7.82
C ASN A 442 -31.08 4.00 7.54
N GLU A 443 -31.74 4.32 6.43
CA GLU A 443 -32.94 3.61 5.99
C GLU A 443 -32.65 2.13 5.71
N TYR A 444 -31.53 1.83 5.06
CA TYR A 444 -31.12 0.46 4.78
C TYR A 444 -30.82 -0.33 6.07
N GLU A 445 -30.10 0.25 7.02
CA GLU A 445 -29.83 -0.37 8.32
C GLU A 445 -31.11 -0.59 9.11
N THR A 446 -32.02 0.39 9.13
CA THR A 446 -33.31 0.28 9.80
C THR A 446 -34.16 -0.82 9.16
N ALA A 447 -34.22 -0.89 7.84
CA ALA A 447 -34.93 -1.95 7.12
C ALA A 447 -34.30 -3.33 7.34
N ALA A 448 -32.95 -3.41 7.38
CA ALA A 448 -32.23 -4.66 7.64
C ALA A 448 -32.36 -5.17 9.08
N ALA A 449 -32.56 -4.26 10.03
CA ALA A 449 -32.78 -4.60 11.45
C ALA A 449 -34.20 -5.10 11.76
N GLN A 450 -35.14 -5.00 10.83
CA GLN A 450 -36.49 -5.53 11.05
C GLN A 450 -36.48 -7.06 11.23
N PRO A 451 -37.25 -7.61 12.20
CA PRO A 451 -37.23 -9.05 12.50
C PRO A 451 -37.45 -9.95 11.29
N ALA A 452 -38.30 -9.55 10.36
CA ALA A 452 -38.57 -10.30 9.13
C ALA A 452 -37.35 -10.32 8.18
N ALA A 453 -36.60 -9.22 8.08
CA ALA A 453 -35.37 -9.14 7.25
C ALA A 453 -34.25 -9.99 7.87
N VAL A 454 -34.06 -9.91 9.18
CA VAL A 454 -33.11 -10.73 9.94
C VAL A 454 -33.43 -12.23 9.80
N ALA A 455 -34.68 -12.63 9.94
CA ALA A 455 -35.13 -14.01 9.74
C ALA A 455 -34.86 -14.53 8.32
N LYS A 456 -35.08 -13.69 7.30
CA LYS A 456 -34.80 -13.99 5.90
C LYS A 456 -33.29 -14.14 5.64
N GLN A 457 -32.47 -13.32 6.25
CA GLN A 457 -31.02 -13.36 6.15
C GLN A 457 -30.45 -14.61 6.84
N LEU A 458 -30.94 -14.95 8.03
CA LEU A 458 -30.63 -16.20 8.72
C LEU A 458 -31.01 -17.43 7.88
N GLY A 459 -32.19 -17.44 7.29
CA GLY A 459 -32.65 -18.53 6.40
C GLY A 459 -31.73 -18.71 5.18
N ARG A 460 -31.23 -17.61 4.59
CA ARG A 460 -30.25 -17.65 3.48
C ARG A 460 -28.89 -18.23 3.93
N LEU A 461 -28.40 -17.83 5.10
CA LEU A 461 -27.14 -18.32 5.66
C LEU A 461 -27.19 -19.81 6.00
N VAL A 462 -28.31 -20.29 6.57
CA VAL A 462 -28.53 -21.72 6.84
C VAL A 462 -28.57 -22.51 5.52
N LYS A 463 -29.34 -22.04 4.53
CA LYS A 463 -29.40 -22.69 3.21
C LYS A 463 -28.04 -22.77 2.54
N HIS A 464 -27.23 -21.74 2.62
CA HIS A 464 -25.87 -21.74 2.06
C HIS A 464 -24.90 -22.69 2.79
N ARG A 465 -25.10 -22.91 4.10
CA ARG A 465 -24.31 -23.90 4.88
C ARG A 465 -24.72 -25.34 4.58
N LEU A 466 -25.97 -25.59 4.26
CA LEU A 466 -26.47 -26.92 3.93
C LEU A 466 -26.16 -27.34 2.47
N GLN A 467 -25.74 -26.39 1.62
CA GLN A 467 -25.35 -26.63 0.23
C GLN A 467 -23.83 -26.75 0.05
N LYS A 468 -23.06 -26.62 1.13
CA LYS A 468 -21.63 -26.92 1.23
C LYS A 468 -21.39 -28.20 2.01
#